data_1a7aa5b14b5713a15c835dd389275d5d
#
_entry.id   1a7aa5b14b5713a15c835dd389275d5d
#
_cell.length_a   1.000
_cell.length_b   1.000
_cell.length_c   1.000
_cell.angle_alpha   90.00
_cell.angle_beta   90.00
_cell.angle_gamma   90.00
#
_symmetry.space_group_name_H-M   'P 1'
#
loop_
_entity.id
_entity.type
_entity.pdbx_description
1 polymer ?
#
loop_
_entity_poly.entity_id
_entity_poly.type
_entity_poly.pdbx_seq_one_letter_code
_entity_poly.pdbx_strand_id
1 'polypeptide(L)'
;MLDPKFVRRGLFLVFMILFLDVIGIAIIMPVLPAYLEQLTGGSVSDAALDGGWLLVVYAVMQFLFAPFLGNLSDRFGRRPILLLSVLTFAIDNFICAVATSFWMLFIGRALAGLSGGSFATCSAYIADISNDENRAKNFGLIGIAFGVGFTIGPVIGGFLGEFGPRVPFLGAAALSFVNFVAAYFMLPETLEARHRRMFEWKRANPLGALKQMRSYPGIGPICVVMFLFWLAHAVYPAVWSFVSTYRYGWSEGQIGLSLGIYGIGAAFVMGVILPKIVPVLGEWKTAVLGLSFSVVGLTGYAFAWEGWMVYTVIVLTVMENVADPPLRSIAAGKVPPSAQGELQGALTSLSSITTIAGPLIFTQLFGYFTRPEAPVRFAGAPYLLSAIIILIAAIVFLAKVRTAKSADVVEQPAE
;
A
#
# COMPACT_ATOMS: atom_id res chain seq x y z
N MET A 1 -6.17 33.67 9.64
CA MET A 1 -6.77 32.54 8.89
C MET A 1 -6.24 32.57 7.46
N LEU A 2 -5.86 31.44 6.89
CA LEU A 2 -5.44 31.35 5.48
C LEU A 2 -6.63 31.67 4.56
N ASP A 3 -6.36 32.32 3.41
CA ASP A 3 -7.40 32.61 2.40
C ASP A 3 -8.09 31.27 1.99
N PRO A 4 -9.43 31.20 2.03
CA PRO A 4 -10.16 29.99 1.62
C PRO A 4 -9.85 29.53 0.19
N LYS A 5 -9.56 30.45 -0.73
CA LYS A 5 -9.14 30.10 -2.10
C LYS A 5 -7.75 29.45 -2.11
N PHE A 6 -6.85 29.92 -1.29
CA PHE A 6 -5.51 29.33 -1.11
C PHE A 6 -5.61 27.90 -0.58
N VAL A 7 -6.38 27.68 0.48
CA VAL A 7 -6.57 26.35 1.10
C VAL A 7 -7.19 25.38 0.09
N ARG A 8 -8.27 25.78 -0.58
CA ARG A 8 -8.96 24.93 -1.58
C ARG A 8 -8.04 24.54 -2.74
N ARG A 9 -7.26 25.48 -3.25
CA ARG A 9 -6.31 25.25 -4.33
C ARG A 9 -5.18 24.32 -3.90
N GLY A 10 -4.61 24.52 -2.70
CA GLY A 10 -3.58 23.67 -2.13
C GLY A 10 -4.05 22.24 -1.94
N LEU A 11 -5.25 22.04 -1.33
CA LEU A 11 -5.85 20.73 -1.14
C LEU A 11 -6.07 19.99 -2.45
N PHE A 12 -6.61 20.68 -3.48
CA PHE A 12 -6.84 20.06 -4.79
C PHE A 12 -5.53 19.60 -5.44
N LEU A 13 -4.49 20.42 -5.42
CA LEU A 13 -3.21 20.08 -6.03
C LEU A 13 -2.49 18.95 -5.30
N VAL A 14 -2.50 18.96 -3.96
CA VAL A 14 -1.91 17.87 -3.17
C VAL A 14 -2.70 16.57 -3.35
N PHE A 15 -4.03 16.64 -3.42
CA PHE A 15 -4.85 15.48 -3.78
C PHE A 15 -4.46 14.93 -5.16
N MET A 16 -4.30 15.80 -6.18
CA MET A 16 -3.89 15.39 -7.52
C MET A 16 -2.49 14.76 -7.52
N ILE A 17 -1.54 15.29 -6.75
CA ILE A 17 -0.21 14.70 -6.60
C ILE A 17 -0.34 13.28 -6.05
N LEU A 18 -1.02 13.11 -4.92
CA LEU A 18 -1.21 11.78 -4.30
C LEU A 18 -1.95 10.81 -5.22
N PHE A 19 -3.03 11.28 -5.85
CA PHE A 19 -3.86 10.47 -6.72
C PHE A 19 -3.09 9.96 -7.94
N LEU A 20 -2.32 10.84 -8.59
CA LEU A 20 -1.53 10.48 -9.76
C LEU A 20 -0.31 9.61 -9.39
N ASP A 21 0.31 9.84 -8.24
CA ASP A 21 1.36 8.96 -7.72
C ASP A 21 0.82 7.53 -7.50
N VAL A 22 -0.37 7.40 -6.88
CA VAL A 22 -1.00 6.10 -6.64
C VAL A 22 -1.40 5.41 -7.96
N ILE A 23 -2.00 6.15 -8.90
CA ILE A 23 -2.29 5.62 -10.25
C ILE A 23 -0.99 5.12 -10.90
N GLY A 24 0.08 5.91 -10.88
CA GLY A 24 1.34 5.55 -11.51
C GLY A 24 2.03 4.33 -10.87
N ILE A 25 1.80 4.05 -9.59
CA ILE A 25 2.23 2.82 -8.94
C ILE A 25 1.36 1.64 -9.41
N ALA A 26 0.05 1.83 -9.47
CA ALA A 26 -0.91 0.77 -9.73
C ALA A 26 -1.03 0.40 -11.23
N ILE A 27 -0.79 1.36 -12.12
CA ILE A 27 -0.88 1.22 -13.59
C ILE A 27 0.07 0.16 -14.15
N ILE A 28 1.17 -0.08 -13.44
CA ILE A 28 2.25 -0.99 -13.85
C ILE A 28 1.89 -2.45 -13.56
N MET A 29 1.04 -2.69 -12.56
CA MET A 29 0.77 -4.05 -12.07
C MET A 29 0.31 -5.03 -13.17
N PRO A 30 -0.63 -4.71 -14.08
CA PRO A 30 -1.09 -5.65 -15.08
C PRO A 30 -0.03 -6.00 -16.13
N VAL A 31 0.87 -5.08 -16.43
CA VAL A 31 1.82 -5.20 -17.55
C VAL A 31 3.18 -5.76 -17.14
N LEU A 32 3.45 -5.87 -15.85
CA LEU A 32 4.77 -6.27 -15.35
C LEU A 32 5.23 -7.65 -15.85
N PRO A 33 4.39 -8.71 -15.90
CA PRO A 33 4.80 -10.00 -16.45
C PRO A 33 5.27 -9.90 -17.90
N ALA A 34 4.42 -9.40 -18.80
CA ALA A 34 4.73 -9.27 -20.21
C ALA A 34 5.94 -8.38 -20.48
N TYR A 35 6.11 -7.30 -19.68
CA TYR A 35 7.24 -6.41 -19.84
C TYR A 35 8.56 -7.08 -19.45
N LEU A 36 8.58 -7.83 -18.36
CA LEU A 36 9.78 -8.56 -17.94
C LEU A 36 10.13 -9.69 -18.90
N GLU A 37 9.13 -10.46 -19.39
CA GLU A 37 9.36 -11.47 -20.42
C GLU A 37 9.99 -10.85 -21.69
N GLN A 38 9.47 -9.69 -22.13
CA GLN A 38 10.03 -8.98 -23.30
C GLN A 38 11.47 -8.49 -23.08
N LEU A 39 11.81 -8.04 -21.84
CA LEU A 39 13.16 -7.51 -21.54
C LEU A 39 14.20 -8.59 -21.32
N THR A 40 13.81 -9.73 -20.72
CA THR A 40 14.76 -10.78 -20.31
C THR A 40 14.76 -11.97 -21.24
N GLY A 41 13.71 -12.13 -22.06
CA GLY A 41 13.53 -13.32 -22.91
C GLY A 41 13.20 -14.59 -22.11
N GLY A 42 12.94 -14.47 -20.81
CA GLY A 42 12.62 -15.57 -19.91
C GLY A 42 11.13 -15.95 -19.93
N SER A 43 10.78 -16.92 -19.10
CA SER A 43 9.40 -17.32 -18.87
C SER A 43 8.69 -16.41 -17.84
N VAL A 44 7.33 -16.52 -17.70
CA VAL A 44 6.56 -15.87 -16.62
C VAL A 44 7.12 -16.20 -15.24
N SER A 45 7.63 -17.42 -15.05
CA SER A 45 8.25 -17.86 -13.80
C SER A 45 9.53 -17.09 -13.48
N ASP A 46 10.37 -16.85 -14.48
CA ASP A 46 11.60 -16.05 -14.35
C ASP A 46 11.25 -14.57 -14.16
N ALA A 47 10.28 -14.07 -14.93
CA ALA A 47 9.77 -12.71 -14.79
C ALA A 47 9.22 -12.43 -13.37
N ALA A 48 8.61 -13.40 -12.71
CA ALA A 48 8.15 -13.24 -11.34
C ALA A 48 9.29 -13.07 -10.34
N LEU A 49 10.41 -13.80 -10.53
CA LEU A 49 11.59 -13.66 -9.68
C LEU A 49 12.20 -12.26 -9.81
N ASP A 50 12.33 -11.77 -11.02
CA ASP A 50 12.83 -10.43 -11.33
C ASP A 50 11.86 -9.35 -10.83
N GLY A 51 10.56 -9.55 -11.03
CA GLY A 51 9.50 -8.67 -10.56
C GLY A 51 9.52 -8.48 -9.04
N GLY A 52 9.82 -9.55 -8.29
CA GLY A 52 10.01 -9.47 -6.84
C GLY A 52 11.09 -8.48 -6.43
N TRP A 53 12.22 -8.47 -7.11
CA TRP A 53 13.31 -7.52 -6.83
C TRP A 53 12.94 -6.08 -7.18
N LEU A 54 12.14 -5.85 -8.23
CA LEU A 54 11.64 -4.51 -8.58
C LEU A 54 10.72 -3.95 -7.51
N LEU A 55 9.85 -4.78 -6.92
CA LEU A 55 8.99 -4.38 -5.81
C LEU A 55 9.80 -4.13 -4.53
N VAL A 56 10.79 -4.97 -4.24
CA VAL A 56 11.66 -4.82 -3.07
C VAL A 56 12.49 -3.55 -3.14
N VAL A 57 13.15 -3.28 -4.28
CA VAL A 57 13.97 -2.06 -4.38
C VAL A 57 13.12 -0.80 -4.21
N TYR A 58 11.92 -0.76 -4.80
CA TYR A 58 10.96 0.32 -4.59
C TYR A 58 10.64 0.49 -3.10
N ALA A 59 10.23 -0.59 -2.41
CA ALA A 59 9.83 -0.55 -1.02
C ALA A 59 10.98 -0.18 -0.07
N VAL A 60 12.19 -0.68 -0.31
CA VAL A 60 13.40 -0.34 0.46
C VAL A 60 13.74 1.14 0.30
N MET A 61 13.74 1.64 -0.93
CA MET A 61 14.03 3.04 -1.19
C MET A 61 12.97 3.95 -0.56
N GLN A 62 11.70 3.61 -0.68
CA GLN A 62 10.60 4.35 -0.03
C GLN A 62 10.77 4.36 1.50
N PHE A 63 11.05 3.21 2.12
CA PHE A 63 11.23 3.09 3.56
C PHE A 63 12.40 3.95 4.07
N LEU A 64 13.52 3.95 3.37
CA LEU A 64 14.71 4.71 3.75
C LEU A 64 14.52 6.22 3.54
N PHE A 65 13.91 6.60 2.42
CA PHE A 65 13.85 8.00 2.01
C PHE A 65 12.60 8.74 2.46
N ALA A 66 11.50 8.07 2.84
CA ALA A 66 10.30 8.76 3.31
C ALA A 66 10.55 9.65 4.55
N PRO A 67 11.23 9.19 5.63
CA PRO A 67 11.57 10.06 6.76
C PRO A 67 12.58 11.16 6.39
N PHE A 68 13.49 10.86 5.46
CA PHE A 68 14.47 11.82 4.96
C PHE A 68 13.80 12.97 4.21
N LEU A 69 12.90 12.65 3.27
CA LEU A 69 12.15 13.67 2.52
C LEU A 69 11.20 14.47 3.40
N GLY A 70 10.56 13.83 4.38
CA GLY A 70 9.76 14.52 5.39
C GLY A 70 10.57 15.58 6.14
N ASN A 71 11.73 15.20 6.66
CA ASN A 71 12.65 16.07 7.38
C ASN A 71 13.24 17.19 6.47
N LEU A 72 13.50 16.85 5.20
CA LEU A 72 13.96 17.81 4.21
C LEU A 72 12.88 18.86 3.89
N SER A 73 11.61 18.43 3.87
CA SER A 73 10.47 19.33 3.67
C SER A 73 10.22 20.28 4.86
N ASP A 74 10.58 19.85 6.08
CA ASP A 74 10.57 20.72 7.26
C ASP A 74 11.64 21.83 7.18
N ARG A 75 12.75 21.56 6.50
CA ARG A 75 13.86 22.51 6.36
C ARG A 75 13.69 23.46 5.18
N PHE A 76 13.35 22.95 4.01
CA PHE A 76 13.35 23.73 2.77
C PHE A 76 11.95 24.25 2.38
N GLY A 77 10.90 23.75 3.03
CA GLY A 77 9.51 24.00 2.70
C GLY A 77 8.86 22.80 2.01
N ARG A 78 7.54 22.76 2.02
CA ARG A 78 6.75 21.65 1.46
C ARG A 78 6.79 21.63 -0.06
N ARG A 79 6.59 22.80 -0.67
CA ARG A 79 6.49 22.95 -2.12
C ARG A 79 7.72 22.43 -2.88
N PRO A 80 8.99 22.81 -2.56
CA PRO A 80 10.15 22.34 -3.30
C PRO A 80 10.30 20.81 -3.27
N ILE A 81 10.02 20.19 -2.13
CA ILE A 81 10.14 18.74 -1.98
C ILE A 81 9.04 17.99 -2.74
N LEU A 82 7.80 18.50 -2.73
CA LEU A 82 6.72 17.94 -3.54
C LEU A 82 7.02 18.05 -5.02
N LEU A 83 7.50 19.20 -5.49
CA LEU A 83 7.87 19.38 -6.90
C LEU A 83 9.00 18.43 -7.31
N LEU A 84 10.03 18.28 -6.46
CA LEU A 84 11.12 17.33 -6.71
C LEU A 84 10.60 15.90 -6.80
N SER A 85 9.72 15.48 -5.89
CA SER A 85 9.14 14.13 -5.88
C SER A 85 8.34 13.86 -7.15
N VAL A 86 7.44 14.77 -7.54
CA VAL A 86 6.60 14.59 -8.75
C VAL A 86 7.46 14.56 -10.02
N LEU A 87 8.49 15.40 -10.11
CA LEU A 87 9.42 15.39 -11.22
C LEU A 87 10.22 14.09 -11.27
N THR A 88 10.74 13.62 -10.13
CA THR A 88 11.46 12.34 -10.05
C THR A 88 10.55 11.20 -10.48
N PHE A 89 9.27 11.22 -10.08
CA PHE A 89 8.30 10.21 -10.49
C PHE A 89 7.97 10.23 -11.99
N ALA A 90 7.96 11.41 -12.62
CA ALA A 90 7.84 11.51 -14.08
C ALA A 90 9.09 10.94 -14.78
N ILE A 91 10.29 11.24 -14.26
CA ILE A 91 11.57 10.76 -14.81
C ILE A 91 11.68 9.24 -14.67
N ASP A 92 11.34 8.67 -13.52
CA ASP A 92 11.43 7.23 -13.28
C ASP A 92 10.53 6.43 -14.23
N ASN A 93 9.28 6.89 -14.41
CA ASN A 93 8.35 6.26 -15.34
C ASN A 93 8.83 6.39 -16.80
N PHE A 94 9.44 7.51 -17.16
CA PHE A 94 10.04 7.66 -18.48
C PHE A 94 11.24 6.69 -18.67
N ILE A 95 12.12 6.57 -17.67
CA ILE A 95 13.24 5.59 -17.69
C ILE A 95 12.67 4.18 -17.85
N CYS A 96 11.64 3.82 -17.09
CA CYS A 96 10.98 2.52 -17.21
C CYS A 96 10.35 2.31 -18.58
N ALA A 97 9.74 3.32 -19.20
CA ALA A 97 9.13 3.22 -20.52
C ALA A 97 10.16 2.93 -21.62
N VAL A 98 11.35 3.52 -21.54
CA VAL A 98 12.43 3.35 -22.54
C VAL A 98 13.43 2.28 -22.15
N ALA A 99 13.20 1.53 -21.06
CA ALA A 99 14.13 0.53 -20.58
C ALA A 99 14.38 -0.57 -21.63
N THR A 100 15.66 -0.88 -21.84
CA THR A 100 16.14 -1.94 -22.74
C THR A 100 16.76 -3.11 -21.98
N SER A 101 16.85 -3.02 -20.66
CA SER A 101 17.38 -4.06 -19.78
C SER A 101 16.69 -4.05 -18.43
N PHE A 102 16.76 -5.19 -17.74
CA PHE A 102 16.29 -5.30 -16.35
C PHE A 102 16.92 -4.25 -15.43
N TRP A 103 18.22 -4.00 -15.54
CA TRP A 103 18.91 -3.04 -14.68
C TRP A 103 18.42 -1.61 -14.85
N MET A 104 18.05 -1.22 -16.08
CA MET A 104 17.48 0.10 -16.32
C MET A 104 16.09 0.23 -15.66
N LEU A 105 15.28 -0.82 -15.74
CA LEU A 105 13.99 -0.88 -15.06
C LEU A 105 14.17 -0.86 -13.51
N PHE A 106 15.18 -1.58 -13.01
CA PHE A 106 15.55 -1.61 -11.59
C PHE A 106 15.92 -0.21 -11.07
N ILE A 107 16.75 0.54 -11.82
CA ILE A 107 17.11 1.93 -11.47
C ILE A 107 15.87 2.82 -11.48
N GLY A 108 14.98 2.69 -12.47
CA GLY A 108 13.70 3.40 -12.49
C GLY A 108 12.90 3.11 -11.23
N ARG A 109 12.73 1.84 -10.84
CA ARG A 109 12.01 1.47 -9.62
C ARG A 109 12.67 1.96 -8.34
N ALA A 110 14.01 2.05 -8.30
CA ALA A 110 14.72 2.66 -7.18
C ALA A 110 14.41 4.16 -7.06
N LEU A 111 14.41 4.89 -8.18
CA LEU A 111 14.02 6.30 -8.22
C LEU A 111 12.55 6.51 -7.84
N ALA A 112 11.65 5.65 -8.32
CA ALA A 112 10.24 5.66 -7.92
C ALA A 112 10.08 5.51 -6.40
N GLY A 113 10.81 4.59 -5.78
CA GLY A 113 10.81 4.42 -4.32
C GLY A 113 11.31 5.67 -3.58
N LEU A 114 12.34 6.32 -4.10
CA LEU A 114 12.83 7.58 -3.53
C LEU A 114 11.75 8.67 -3.58
N SER A 115 11.03 8.82 -4.70
CA SER A 115 9.95 9.80 -4.83
C SER A 115 8.71 9.44 -4.02
N GLY A 116 8.47 8.16 -3.74
CA GLY A 116 7.36 7.68 -2.91
C GLY A 116 7.32 8.22 -1.47
N GLY A 117 8.38 8.87 -1.01
CA GLY A 117 8.41 9.67 0.21
C GLY A 117 7.57 10.97 0.14
N SER A 118 7.02 11.33 -1.03
CA SER A 118 6.08 12.45 -1.24
C SER A 118 4.86 12.37 -0.31
N PHE A 119 4.40 11.16 0.00
CA PHE A 119 3.26 10.91 0.89
C PHE A 119 3.41 11.57 2.26
N ALA A 120 4.59 11.49 2.89
CA ALA A 120 4.86 12.15 4.16
C ALA A 120 4.78 13.67 4.04
N THR A 121 5.32 14.23 2.95
CA THR A 121 5.29 15.68 2.68
C THR A 121 3.87 16.16 2.35
N CYS A 122 3.08 15.39 1.59
CA CYS A 122 1.67 15.67 1.33
C CYS A 122 0.84 15.69 2.62
N SER A 123 1.06 14.71 3.50
CA SER A 123 0.39 14.66 4.81
C SER A 123 0.73 15.87 5.66
N ALA A 124 2.00 16.29 5.69
CA ALA A 124 2.44 17.50 6.38
C ALA A 124 1.83 18.77 5.76
N TYR A 125 1.78 18.86 4.43
CA TYR A 125 1.13 19.96 3.71
C TYR A 125 -0.36 20.08 4.08
N ILE A 126 -1.09 18.96 4.10
CA ILE A 126 -2.51 18.90 4.50
C ILE A 126 -2.66 19.35 5.97
N ALA A 127 -1.74 18.94 6.86
CA ALA A 127 -1.74 19.37 8.25
C ALA A 127 -1.57 20.90 8.38
N ASP A 128 -0.63 21.48 7.61
CA ASP A 128 -0.31 22.91 7.66
C ASP A 128 -1.52 23.80 7.26
N ILE A 129 -2.40 23.32 6.37
CA ILE A 129 -3.56 24.08 5.87
C ILE A 129 -4.89 23.66 6.51
N SER A 130 -4.85 22.77 7.50
CA SER A 130 -6.03 22.25 8.20
C SER A 130 -6.14 22.84 9.60
N ASN A 131 -7.38 23.10 10.03
CA ASN A 131 -7.73 23.41 11.43
C ASN A 131 -8.45 22.20 12.08
N ASP A 132 -8.75 22.28 13.35
CA ASP A 132 -9.38 21.18 14.10
C ASP A 132 -10.73 20.74 13.53
N GLU A 133 -11.51 21.67 12.94
CA GLU A 133 -12.82 21.39 12.35
C GLU A 133 -12.78 20.60 11.05
N ASN A 134 -11.74 20.86 10.21
CA ASN A 134 -11.67 20.29 8.86
C ASN A 134 -10.55 19.25 8.68
N ARG A 135 -9.69 19.06 9.69
CA ARG A 135 -8.52 18.19 9.65
C ARG A 135 -8.86 16.76 9.26
N ALA A 136 -9.86 16.16 9.91
CA ALA A 136 -10.28 14.79 9.62
C ALA A 136 -10.78 14.65 8.15
N LYS A 137 -11.58 15.63 7.68
CA LYS A 137 -12.07 15.69 6.29
C LYS A 137 -10.92 15.79 5.29
N ASN A 138 -9.96 16.68 5.54
CA ASN A 138 -8.85 16.92 4.62
C ASN A 138 -7.91 15.72 4.55
N PHE A 139 -7.62 15.06 5.68
CA PHE A 139 -6.86 13.81 5.71
C PHE A 139 -7.63 12.65 5.04
N GLY A 140 -8.96 12.67 5.05
CA GLY A 140 -9.78 11.70 4.32
C GLY A 140 -9.52 11.69 2.81
N LEU A 141 -9.06 12.81 2.23
CA LEU A 141 -8.67 12.90 0.81
C LEU A 141 -7.52 11.94 0.48
N ILE A 142 -6.62 11.69 1.41
CA ILE A 142 -5.53 10.72 1.24
C ILE A 142 -6.11 9.32 1.00
N GLY A 143 -7.06 8.90 1.86
CA GLY A 143 -7.73 7.61 1.71
C GLY A 143 -8.49 7.48 0.38
N ILE A 144 -9.14 8.57 -0.06
CA ILE A 144 -9.83 8.61 -1.36
C ILE A 144 -8.81 8.47 -2.51
N ALA A 145 -7.70 9.19 -2.46
CA ALA A 145 -6.65 9.11 -3.49
C ALA A 145 -6.11 7.67 -3.62
N PHE A 146 -5.84 7.01 -2.49
CA PHE A 146 -5.41 5.61 -2.48
C PHE A 146 -6.50 4.66 -2.99
N GLY A 147 -7.70 4.72 -2.44
CA GLY A 147 -8.80 3.81 -2.80
C GLY A 147 -9.17 3.90 -4.28
N VAL A 148 -9.38 5.13 -4.78
CA VAL A 148 -9.75 5.36 -6.17
C VAL A 148 -8.56 5.11 -7.11
N GLY A 149 -7.35 5.52 -6.73
CA GLY A 149 -6.14 5.33 -7.53
C GLY A 149 -5.78 3.86 -7.73
N PHE A 150 -5.81 3.05 -6.66
CA PHE A 150 -5.59 1.59 -6.76
C PHE A 150 -6.73 0.83 -7.45
N THR A 151 -7.92 1.41 -7.54
CA THR A 151 -9.03 0.83 -8.31
C THR A 151 -8.90 1.15 -9.80
N ILE A 152 -8.68 2.42 -10.15
CA ILE A 152 -8.65 2.90 -11.53
C ILE A 152 -7.31 2.63 -12.21
N GLY A 153 -6.20 2.72 -11.45
CA GLY A 153 -4.84 2.54 -11.98
C GLY A 153 -4.64 1.25 -12.76
N PRO A 154 -4.94 0.08 -12.18
CA PRO A 154 -4.80 -1.20 -12.90
C PRO A 154 -5.72 -1.33 -14.11
N VAL A 155 -6.93 -0.75 -14.07
CA VAL A 155 -7.85 -0.75 -15.21
C VAL A 155 -7.26 0.05 -16.37
N ILE A 156 -6.77 1.26 -16.09
CA ILE A 156 -6.08 2.08 -17.10
C ILE A 156 -4.80 1.38 -17.57
N GLY A 157 -4.04 0.79 -16.65
CA GLY A 157 -2.80 0.08 -16.95
C GLY A 157 -3.01 -1.12 -17.83
N GLY A 158 -4.03 -1.93 -17.54
CA GLY A 158 -4.42 -3.06 -18.37
C GLY A 158 -4.85 -2.65 -19.76
N PHE A 159 -5.72 -1.63 -19.86
CA PHE A 159 -6.16 -1.09 -21.15
C PHE A 159 -5.00 -0.53 -21.99
N LEU A 160 -4.12 0.26 -21.39
CA LEU A 160 -2.94 0.77 -22.07
C LEU A 160 -1.94 -0.33 -22.42
N GLY A 161 -1.86 -1.38 -21.60
CA GLY A 161 -1.01 -2.54 -21.82
C GLY A 161 -1.33 -3.32 -23.09
N GLU A 162 -2.60 -3.36 -23.49
CA GLU A 162 -3.01 -3.98 -24.76
C GLU A 162 -2.33 -3.34 -26.00
N PHE A 163 -1.87 -2.08 -25.89
CA PHE A 163 -1.07 -1.40 -26.92
C PHE A 163 0.45 -1.62 -26.77
N GLY A 164 0.86 -2.38 -25.76
CA GLY A 164 2.23 -2.74 -25.45
C GLY A 164 2.62 -2.43 -24.00
N PRO A 165 3.48 -3.25 -23.39
CA PRO A 165 3.77 -3.18 -21.95
C PRO A 165 4.52 -1.91 -21.53
N ARG A 166 5.05 -1.12 -22.46
CA ARG A 166 5.72 0.17 -22.22
C ARG A 166 4.73 1.35 -22.18
N VAL A 167 3.56 1.20 -22.81
CA VAL A 167 2.59 2.29 -22.96
C VAL A 167 2.07 2.80 -21.62
N PRO A 168 1.75 1.95 -20.62
CA PRO A 168 1.36 2.42 -19.29
C PRO A 168 2.41 3.31 -18.61
N PHE A 169 3.69 2.97 -18.75
CA PHE A 169 4.78 3.79 -18.20
C PHE A 169 4.89 5.15 -18.91
N LEU A 170 4.74 5.20 -20.23
CA LEU A 170 4.69 6.48 -20.96
C LEU A 170 3.49 7.32 -20.51
N GLY A 171 2.32 6.71 -20.35
CA GLY A 171 1.14 7.37 -19.84
C GLY A 171 1.35 7.95 -18.44
N ALA A 172 1.93 7.17 -17.53
CA ALA A 172 2.27 7.60 -16.18
C ALA A 172 3.30 8.74 -16.19
N ALA A 173 4.35 8.64 -17.01
CA ALA A 173 5.37 9.69 -17.16
C ALA A 173 4.77 11.01 -17.67
N ALA A 174 3.96 10.96 -18.73
CA ALA A 174 3.29 12.13 -19.29
C ALA A 174 2.34 12.79 -18.27
N LEU A 175 1.53 11.98 -17.59
CA LEU A 175 0.57 12.45 -16.59
C LEU A 175 1.27 13.10 -15.39
N SER A 176 2.35 12.48 -14.91
CA SER A 176 3.15 13.02 -13.80
C SER A 176 3.89 14.29 -14.21
N PHE A 177 4.38 14.37 -15.45
CA PHE A 177 5.01 15.59 -15.95
C PHE A 177 4.01 16.75 -16.08
N VAL A 178 2.81 16.50 -16.57
CA VAL A 178 1.72 17.50 -16.59
C VAL A 178 1.38 17.96 -15.18
N ASN A 179 1.29 17.02 -14.23
CA ASN A 179 1.07 17.33 -12.82
C ASN A 179 2.21 18.17 -12.23
N PHE A 180 3.48 17.86 -12.56
CA PHE A 180 4.63 18.68 -12.17
C PHE A 180 4.51 20.12 -12.68
N VAL A 181 4.18 20.30 -13.96
CA VAL A 181 4.01 21.62 -14.56
C VAL A 181 2.88 22.38 -13.86
N ALA A 182 1.73 21.75 -13.66
CA ALA A 182 0.61 22.35 -12.95
C ALA A 182 0.99 22.74 -11.50
N ALA A 183 1.65 21.84 -10.77
CA ALA A 183 2.11 22.10 -9.41
C ALA A 183 3.18 23.19 -9.37
N TYR A 184 4.09 23.25 -10.33
CA TYR A 184 5.13 24.28 -10.41
C TYR A 184 4.55 25.69 -10.46
N PHE A 185 3.49 25.92 -11.26
CA PHE A 185 2.88 27.24 -11.37
C PHE A 185 1.81 27.52 -10.31
N MET A 186 1.20 26.49 -9.75
CA MET A 186 -0.03 26.64 -8.98
C MET A 186 0.10 26.23 -7.50
N LEU A 187 1.06 25.36 -7.11
CA LEU A 187 1.18 24.90 -5.73
C LEU A 187 1.79 25.99 -4.85
N PRO A 188 1.06 26.49 -3.83
CA PRO A 188 1.62 27.46 -2.92
C PRO A 188 2.51 26.79 -1.86
N GLU A 189 3.42 27.56 -1.26
CA GLU A 189 4.19 27.13 -0.08
C GLU A 189 3.33 27.31 1.18
N THR A 190 3.31 26.29 2.06
CA THR A 190 2.55 26.33 3.32
C THR A 190 3.42 26.54 4.54
N LEU A 191 4.70 26.14 4.48
CA LEU A 191 5.60 26.25 5.61
C LEU A 191 6.35 27.59 5.56
N GLU A 192 5.90 28.56 6.38
CA GLU A 192 6.57 29.84 6.52
C GLU A 192 8.02 29.66 6.98
N ALA A 193 8.93 30.55 6.51
CA ALA A 193 10.35 30.48 6.82
C ALA A 193 10.67 30.43 8.33
N ARG A 194 9.86 31.13 9.15
CA ARG A 194 10.02 31.16 10.63
C ARG A 194 9.67 29.82 11.31
N HIS A 195 8.90 28.94 10.66
CA HIS A 195 8.51 27.65 11.19
C HIS A 195 9.38 26.49 10.65
N ARG A 196 10.34 26.80 9.77
CA ARG A 196 11.29 25.81 9.24
C ARG A 196 12.24 25.35 10.33
N ARG A 197 12.52 24.03 10.33
CA ARG A 197 13.38 23.38 11.32
C ARG A 197 14.70 22.97 10.69
N MET A 198 15.76 22.87 11.51
CA MET A 198 17.01 22.27 11.05
C MET A 198 16.84 20.76 10.82
N PHE A 199 17.56 20.25 9.84
CA PHE A 199 17.57 18.82 9.54
C PHE A 199 18.21 18.03 10.70
N GLU A 200 17.51 16.99 11.19
CA GLU A 200 18.00 16.14 12.30
C GLU A 200 17.99 14.67 11.89
N TRP A 201 19.16 14.06 11.76
CA TRP A 201 19.31 12.62 11.42
C TRP A 201 18.61 11.68 12.41
N LYS A 202 18.52 12.04 13.69
CA LYS A 202 17.88 11.19 14.71
C LYS A 202 16.39 10.99 14.48
N ARG A 203 15.72 11.92 13.82
CA ARG A 203 14.29 11.82 13.47
C ARG A 203 14.03 10.93 12.25
N ALA A 204 15.05 10.62 11.47
CA ALA A 204 14.96 9.75 10.33
C ALA A 204 15.08 8.25 10.69
N ASN A 205 14.87 7.86 11.95
CA ASN A 205 14.94 6.46 12.38
C ASN A 205 13.56 5.77 12.37
N PRO A 206 13.24 4.97 11.34
CA PRO A 206 11.91 4.35 11.22
C PRO A 206 11.67 3.19 12.21
N LEU A 207 12.72 2.65 12.84
CA LEU A 207 12.60 1.48 13.73
C LEU A 207 12.49 1.85 15.22
N GLY A 208 12.69 3.12 15.57
CA GLY A 208 12.66 3.57 16.98
C GLY A 208 11.34 3.31 17.68
N ALA A 209 10.23 3.51 16.99
CA ALA A 209 8.87 3.31 17.52
C ALA A 209 8.57 1.85 17.90
N LEU A 210 9.12 0.87 17.17
CA LEU A 210 8.93 -0.56 17.49
C LEU A 210 9.51 -0.95 18.86
N LYS A 211 10.62 -0.36 19.25
CA LYS A 211 11.25 -0.64 20.56
C LYS A 211 10.38 -0.11 21.69
N GLN A 212 9.79 1.05 21.51
CA GLN A 212 8.94 1.70 22.52
C GLN A 212 7.63 0.93 22.78
N MET A 213 7.06 0.28 21.75
CA MET A 213 5.83 -0.49 21.89
C MET A 213 5.94 -1.68 22.86
N ARG A 214 7.14 -2.20 23.12
CA ARG A 214 7.33 -3.31 24.06
C ARG A 214 6.95 -2.96 25.51
N SER A 215 6.88 -1.68 25.86
CA SER A 215 6.52 -1.21 27.20
C SER A 215 5.00 -1.28 27.50
N TYR A 216 4.15 -1.42 26.46
CA TYR A 216 2.70 -1.45 26.64
C TYR A 216 2.17 -2.89 26.77
N PRO A 217 1.55 -3.25 27.93
CA PRO A 217 1.00 -4.59 28.11
C PRO A 217 -0.09 -4.94 27.11
N GLY A 218 -0.03 -6.16 26.56
CA GLY A 218 -1.05 -6.67 25.63
C GLY A 218 -1.00 -6.13 24.20
N ILE A 219 -0.06 -5.21 23.85
CA ILE A 219 0.10 -4.71 22.48
C ILE A 219 0.79 -5.74 21.57
N GLY A 220 1.72 -6.54 22.12
CA GLY A 220 2.51 -7.50 21.35
C GLY A 220 1.67 -8.46 20.50
N PRO A 221 0.70 -9.17 21.06
CA PRO A 221 -0.15 -10.09 20.29
C PRO A 221 -0.88 -9.43 19.12
N ILE A 222 -1.44 -8.23 19.30
CA ILE A 222 -2.14 -7.54 18.22
C ILE A 222 -1.18 -7.04 17.14
N CYS A 223 0.02 -6.58 17.51
CA CYS A 223 1.07 -6.23 16.55
C CYS A 223 1.51 -7.45 15.71
N VAL A 224 1.63 -8.63 16.33
CA VAL A 224 1.93 -9.89 15.61
C VAL A 224 0.80 -10.23 14.62
N VAL A 225 -0.45 -10.14 15.05
CA VAL A 225 -1.62 -10.39 14.17
C VAL A 225 -1.61 -9.44 12.98
N MET A 226 -1.41 -8.13 13.21
CA MET A 226 -1.37 -7.14 12.14
C MET A 226 -0.18 -7.34 11.20
N PHE A 227 0.98 -7.69 11.73
CA PHE A 227 2.15 -8.03 10.92
C PHE A 227 1.87 -9.23 10.00
N LEU A 228 1.34 -10.32 10.55
CA LEU A 228 0.99 -11.52 9.78
C LEU A 228 -0.11 -11.23 8.75
N PHE A 229 -1.10 -10.41 9.13
CA PHE A 229 -2.17 -9.97 8.23
C PHE A 229 -1.60 -9.20 7.02
N TRP A 230 -0.78 -8.18 7.24
CA TRP A 230 -0.19 -7.41 6.14
C TRP A 230 0.83 -8.20 5.34
N LEU A 231 1.60 -9.09 6.00
CA LEU A 231 2.53 -9.98 5.29
C LEU A 231 1.76 -10.89 4.31
N ALA A 232 0.69 -11.52 4.77
CA ALA A 232 -0.13 -12.37 3.90
C ALA A 232 -0.76 -11.58 2.73
N HIS A 233 -1.28 -10.37 3.00
CA HIS A 233 -1.89 -9.54 1.96
C HIS A 233 -0.91 -8.98 0.93
N ALA A 234 0.39 -8.97 1.25
CA ALA A 234 1.43 -8.63 0.28
C ALA A 234 1.50 -9.61 -0.91
N VAL A 235 0.83 -10.77 -0.84
CA VAL A 235 0.72 -11.72 -1.96
C VAL A 235 0.00 -11.10 -3.17
N TYR A 236 -1.02 -10.28 -2.95
CA TYR A 236 -1.81 -9.70 -4.04
C TYR A 236 -0.96 -8.83 -4.99
N PRO A 237 -0.31 -7.75 -4.54
CA PRO A 237 0.53 -6.96 -5.42
C PRO A 237 1.77 -7.71 -5.91
N ALA A 238 2.20 -8.77 -5.22
CA ALA A 238 3.40 -9.52 -5.56
C ALA A 238 3.19 -10.48 -6.75
N VAL A 239 2.10 -11.24 -6.75
CA VAL A 239 1.97 -12.36 -7.70
C VAL A 239 0.67 -12.37 -8.50
N TRP A 240 -0.30 -11.47 -8.25
CA TRP A 240 -1.59 -11.49 -8.92
C TRP A 240 -1.46 -11.55 -10.44
N SER A 241 -0.71 -10.64 -11.03
CA SER A 241 -0.51 -10.56 -12.48
C SER A 241 0.23 -11.79 -13.01
N PHE A 242 1.28 -12.24 -12.32
CA PHE A 242 2.06 -13.42 -12.72
C PHE A 242 1.22 -14.71 -12.69
N VAL A 243 0.44 -14.92 -11.63
CA VAL A 243 -0.47 -16.09 -11.54
C VAL A 243 -1.56 -16.00 -12.61
N SER A 244 -2.13 -14.83 -12.84
CA SER A 244 -3.20 -14.62 -13.81
C SER A 244 -2.71 -14.88 -15.24
N THR A 245 -1.53 -14.41 -15.60
CA THR A 245 -0.89 -14.68 -16.90
C THR A 245 -0.54 -16.17 -17.03
N TYR A 246 0.14 -16.75 -16.02
CA TYR A 246 0.64 -18.13 -16.07
C TYR A 246 -0.48 -19.17 -16.08
N ARG A 247 -1.49 -19.03 -15.19
CA ARG A 247 -2.51 -20.06 -14.95
C ARG A 247 -3.71 -19.92 -15.87
N TYR A 248 -4.14 -18.67 -16.16
CA TYR A 248 -5.39 -18.40 -16.88
C TYR A 248 -5.15 -17.84 -18.29
N GLY A 249 -3.90 -17.49 -18.65
CA GLY A 249 -3.60 -16.87 -19.93
C GLY A 249 -4.26 -15.49 -20.09
N TRP A 250 -4.49 -14.76 -19.00
CA TRP A 250 -5.16 -13.48 -19.04
C TRP A 250 -4.28 -12.41 -19.72
N SER A 251 -4.93 -11.59 -20.56
CA SER A 251 -4.34 -10.36 -21.08
C SER A 251 -4.21 -9.30 -19.99
N GLU A 252 -3.42 -8.27 -20.25
CA GLU A 252 -3.22 -7.12 -19.36
C GLU A 252 -4.55 -6.45 -19.02
N GLY A 253 -5.45 -6.34 -20.02
CA GLY A 253 -6.80 -5.81 -19.86
C GLY A 253 -7.65 -6.63 -18.89
N GLN A 254 -7.61 -7.96 -18.98
CA GLN A 254 -8.33 -8.87 -18.07
C GLN A 254 -7.78 -8.79 -16.64
N ILE A 255 -6.45 -8.70 -16.50
CA ILE A 255 -5.80 -8.51 -15.20
C ILE A 255 -6.22 -7.17 -14.60
N GLY A 256 -6.15 -6.09 -15.37
CA GLY A 256 -6.58 -4.77 -14.94
C GLY A 256 -8.05 -4.72 -14.51
N LEU A 257 -8.93 -5.36 -15.28
CA LEU A 257 -10.36 -5.46 -14.96
C LEU A 257 -10.61 -6.20 -13.65
N SER A 258 -9.93 -7.32 -13.42
CA SER A 258 -10.06 -8.10 -12.19
C SER A 258 -9.68 -7.31 -10.95
N LEU A 259 -8.58 -6.54 -11.02
CA LEU A 259 -8.15 -5.64 -9.95
C LEU A 259 -9.13 -4.48 -9.74
N GLY A 260 -9.71 -3.94 -10.82
CA GLY A 260 -10.76 -2.92 -10.75
C GLY A 260 -12.02 -3.42 -10.06
N ILE A 261 -12.49 -4.64 -10.38
CA ILE A 261 -13.65 -5.27 -9.74
C ILE A 261 -13.38 -5.47 -8.25
N TYR A 262 -12.18 -5.98 -7.88
CA TYR A 262 -11.79 -6.09 -6.48
C TYR A 262 -11.80 -4.72 -5.77
N GLY A 263 -11.22 -3.69 -6.40
CA GLY A 263 -11.17 -2.35 -5.83
C GLY A 263 -12.55 -1.73 -5.58
N ILE A 264 -13.49 -1.87 -6.53
CA ILE A 264 -14.88 -1.43 -6.36
C ILE A 264 -15.55 -2.18 -5.21
N GLY A 265 -15.38 -3.51 -5.18
CA GLY A 265 -15.92 -4.36 -4.10
C GLY A 265 -15.36 -3.97 -2.72
N ALA A 266 -14.06 -3.74 -2.62
CA ALA A 266 -13.40 -3.29 -1.39
C ALA A 266 -13.93 -1.91 -0.94
N ALA A 267 -14.09 -0.96 -1.87
CA ALA A 267 -14.68 0.35 -1.57
C ALA A 267 -16.13 0.22 -1.06
N PHE A 268 -16.93 -0.65 -1.66
CA PHE A 268 -18.29 -0.93 -1.20
C PHE A 268 -18.31 -1.54 0.20
N VAL A 269 -17.45 -2.52 0.46
CA VAL A 269 -17.33 -3.15 1.79
C VAL A 269 -16.92 -2.13 2.84
N MET A 270 -15.89 -1.32 2.57
CA MET A 270 -15.40 -0.30 3.51
C MET A 270 -16.41 0.84 3.73
N GLY A 271 -17.07 1.29 2.66
CA GLY A 271 -17.97 2.44 2.72
C GLY A 271 -19.39 2.11 3.19
N VAL A 272 -19.88 0.90 2.92
CA VAL A 272 -21.29 0.54 3.15
C VAL A 272 -21.46 -0.58 4.17
N ILE A 273 -20.64 -1.64 4.05
CA ILE A 273 -20.80 -2.85 4.88
C ILE A 273 -20.17 -2.66 6.26
N LEU A 274 -18.93 -2.20 6.32
CA LEU A 274 -18.19 -2.03 7.57
C LEU A 274 -18.92 -1.13 8.58
N PRO A 275 -19.44 0.06 8.21
CA PRO A 275 -20.17 0.92 9.14
C PRO A 275 -21.44 0.29 9.70
N LYS A 276 -22.02 -0.70 9.01
CA LYS A 276 -23.22 -1.41 9.46
C LYS A 276 -22.89 -2.64 10.31
N ILE A 277 -21.79 -3.32 10.02
CA ILE A 277 -21.40 -4.55 10.71
C ILE A 277 -20.77 -4.25 12.08
N VAL A 278 -19.88 -3.26 12.15
CA VAL A 278 -19.15 -2.95 13.40
C VAL A 278 -20.09 -2.62 14.57
N PRO A 279 -21.15 -1.79 14.43
CA PRO A 279 -22.08 -1.53 15.52
C PRO A 279 -22.86 -2.77 16.00
N VAL A 280 -23.07 -3.75 15.12
CA VAL A 280 -23.86 -4.96 15.44
C VAL A 280 -22.98 -6.06 16.05
N LEU A 281 -21.84 -6.34 15.45
CA LEU A 281 -20.94 -7.43 15.87
C LEU A 281 -19.89 -6.99 16.88
N GLY A 282 -19.58 -5.70 16.94
CA GLY A 282 -18.41 -5.16 17.63
C GLY A 282 -17.10 -5.41 16.89
N GLU A 283 -16.05 -4.71 17.29
CA GLU A 283 -14.74 -4.75 16.62
C GLU A 283 -14.11 -6.16 16.59
N TRP A 284 -14.16 -6.85 17.72
CA TRP A 284 -13.53 -8.16 17.85
C TRP A 284 -14.12 -9.21 16.90
N LYS A 285 -15.45 -9.34 16.87
CA LYS A 285 -16.13 -10.30 15.97
C LYS A 285 -15.97 -9.91 14.50
N THR A 286 -15.96 -8.59 14.21
CA THR A 286 -15.74 -8.09 12.84
C THR A 286 -14.33 -8.43 12.36
N ALA A 287 -13.30 -8.29 13.23
CA ALA A 287 -11.95 -8.71 12.90
C ALA A 287 -11.87 -10.23 12.63
N VAL A 288 -12.51 -11.08 13.47
CA VAL A 288 -12.57 -12.53 13.24
C VAL A 288 -13.26 -12.85 11.92
N LEU A 289 -14.36 -12.18 11.62
CA LEU A 289 -15.09 -12.37 10.36
C LEU A 289 -14.18 -12.06 9.14
N GLY A 290 -13.49 -10.92 9.14
CA GLY A 290 -12.58 -10.54 8.07
C GLY A 290 -11.40 -11.49 7.92
N LEU A 291 -10.77 -11.92 9.04
CA LEU A 291 -9.71 -12.92 9.01
C LEU A 291 -10.22 -14.27 8.43
N SER A 292 -11.46 -14.67 8.76
CA SER A 292 -12.06 -15.88 8.22
C SER A 292 -12.28 -15.79 6.70
N PHE A 293 -12.79 -14.65 6.21
CA PHE A 293 -12.91 -14.42 4.77
C PHE A 293 -11.56 -14.40 4.06
N SER A 294 -10.51 -13.86 4.69
CA SER A 294 -9.15 -13.92 4.14
C SER A 294 -8.66 -15.35 3.99
N VAL A 295 -8.85 -16.22 5.00
CA VAL A 295 -8.46 -17.65 4.90
C VAL A 295 -9.20 -18.33 3.76
N VAL A 296 -10.52 -18.16 3.69
CA VAL A 296 -11.36 -18.78 2.65
C VAL A 296 -10.99 -18.25 1.27
N GLY A 297 -10.86 -16.93 1.10
CA GLY A 297 -10.53 -16.30 -0.17
C GLY A 297 -9.15 -16.69 -0.68
N LEU A 298 -8.12 -16.61 0.16
CA LEU A 298 -6.75 -17.01 -0.20
C LEU A 298 -6.66 -18.50 -0.54
N THR A 299 -7.38 -19.36 0.19
CA THR A 299 -7.49 -20.78 -0.15
C THR A 299 -8.22 -20.95 -1.48
N GLY A 300 -9.28 -20.19 -1.73
CA GLY A 300 -9.99 -20.18 -3.00
C GLY A 300 -9.06 -19.83 -4.18
N TYR A 301 -8.26 -18.78 -4.07
CA TYR A 301 -7.27 -18.40 -5.11
C TYR A 301 -6.18 -19.46 -5.29
N ALA A 302 -5.75 -20.13 -4.22
CA ALA A 302 -4.77 -21.20 -4.33
C ALA A 302 -5.25 -22.33 -5.25
N PHE A 303 -6.52 -22.67 -5.18
CA PHE A 303 -7.13 -23.82 -5.90
C PHE A 303 -8.04 -23.41 -7.07
N ALA A 304 -8.18 -22.13 -7.40
CA ALA A 304 -8.89 -21.70 -8.60
C ALA A 304 -8.05 -22.04 -9.85
N TRP A 305 -8.50 -22.98 -10.68
CA TRP A 305 -7.82 -23.36 -11.92
C TRP A 305 -8.44 -22.75 -13.18
N GLU A 306 -9.64 -22.18 -13.08
CA GLU A 306 -10.32 -21.51 -14.17
C GLU A 306 -10.54 -20.02 -13.86
N GLY A 307 -10.43 -19.16 -14.88
CA GLY A 307 -10.54 -17.71 -14.71
C GLY A 307 -11.87 -17.23 -14.11
N TRP A 308 -12.99 -17.88 -14.41
CA TRP A 308 -14.29 -17.55 -13.83
C TRP A 308 -14.36 -17.81 -12.32
N MET A 309 -13.62 -18.82 -11.81
CA MET A 309 -13.54 -19.10 -10.37
C MET A 309 -12.91 -17.93 -9.61
N VAL A 310 -11.94 -17.24 -10.23
CA VAL A 310 -11.30 -16.07 -9.64
C VAL A 310 -12.33 -14.98 -9.34
N TYR A 311 -13.24 -14.69 -10.27
CA TYR A 311 -14.28 -13.68 -10.05
C TYR A 311 -15.24 -14.07 -8.93
N THR A 312 -15.56 -15.37 -8.80
CA THR A 312 -16.37 -15.87 -7.67
C THR A 312 -15.62 -15.68 -6.34
N VAL A 313 -14.31 -15.99 -6.32
CA VAL A 313 -13.48 -15.82 -5.12
C VAL A 313 -13.33 -14.34 -4.77
N ILE A 314 -13.22 -13.42 -5.76
CA ILE A 314 -13.18 -11.96 -5.52
C ILE A 314 -14.39 -11.52 -4.68
N VAL A 315 -15.61 -11.99 -5.00
CA VAL A 315 -16.82 -11.61 -4.24
C VAL A 315 -16.72 -11.99 -2.77
N LEU A 316 -16.06 -13.10 -2.44
CA LEU A 316 -15.82 -13.53 -1.06
C LEU A 316 -14.66 -12.73 -0.43
N THR A 317 -13.60 -12.54 -1.20
CA THR A 317 -12.35 -11.94 -0.71
C THR A 317 -12.49 -10.47 -0.40
N VAL A 318 -13.34 -9.72 -1.12
CA VAL A 318 -13.57 -8.29 -0.79
C VAL A 318 -14.05 -8.10 0.66
N MET A 319 -14.70 -9.11 1.25
CA MET A 319 -15.12 -9.07 2.66
C MET A 319 -13.95 -9.12 3.66
N GLU A 320 -12.76 -9.55 3.25
CA GLU A 320 -11.56 -9.51 4.13
C GLU A 320 -11.21 -8.09 4.59
N ASN A 321 -11.58 -7.07 3.78
CA ASN A 321 -11.32 -5.67 4.08
C ASN A 321 -11.99 -5.18 5.38
N VAL A 322 -12.95 -5.92 5.94
CA VAL A 322 -13.52 -5.58 7.25
C VAL A 322 -12.57 -5.86 8.42
N ALA A 323 -11.41 -6.54 8.20
CA ALA A 323 -10.49 -6.91 9.28
C ALA A 323 -9.60 -5.76 9.75
N ASP A 324 -8.94 -5.03 8.83
CA ASP A 324 -7.88 -4.06 9.18
C ASP A 324 -8.36 -2.93 10.09
N PRO A 325 -9.50 -2.24 9.86
CA PRO A 325 -9.93 -1.14 10.72
C PRO A 325 -10.22 -1.56 12.18
N PRO A 326 -10.94 -2.67 12.45
CA PRO A 326 -11.10 -3.15 13.82
C PRO A 326 -9.79 -3.58 14.48
N LEU A 327 -8.86 -4.22 13.74
CA LEU A 327 -7.55 -4.58 14.28
C LEU A 327 -6.78 -3.33 14.73
N ARG A 328 -6.81 -2.26 13.92
CA ARG A 328 -6.20 -0.96 14.28
C ARG A 328 -6.88 -0.31 15.48
N SER A 329 -8.21 -0.37 15.56
CA SER A 329 -8.97 0.16 16.68
C SER A 329 -8.66 -0.58 17.99
N ILE A 330 -8.62 -1.91 17.95
CA ILE A 330 -8.22 -2.75 19.09
C ILE A 330 -6.78 -2.43 19.53
N ALA A 331 -5.85 -2.22 18.60
CA ALA A 331 -4.49 -1.81 18.92
C ALA A 331 -4.45 -0.43 19.58
N ALA A 332 -5.21 0.54 19.05
CA ALA A 332 -5.31 1.88 19.60
C ALA A 332 -5.86 1.90 21.04
N GLY A 333 -6.81 1.02 21.35
CA GLY A 333 -7.34 0.85 22.71
C GLY A 333 -6.37 0.22 23.72
N LYS A 334 -5.17 -0.24 23.28
CA LYS A 334 -4.14 -0.82 24.18
C LYS A 334 -3.07 0.18 24.61
N VAL A 335 -3.10 1.39 24.11
CA VAL A 335 -2.14 2.44 24.45
C VAL A 335 -2.85 3.72 24.88
N PRO A 336 -2.26 4.52 25.79
CA PRO A 336 -2.85 5.78 26.21
C PRO A 336 -2.90 6.80 25.05
N PRO A 337 -3.76 7.83 25.15
CA PRO A 337 -3.86 8.87 24.12
C PRO A 337 -2.51 9.54 23.77
N SER A 338 -1.64 9.72 24.76
CA SER A 338 -0.28 10.29 24.56
C SER A 338 0.65 9.43 23.72
N ALA A 339 0.42 8.10 23.62
CA ALA A 339 1.25 7.15 22.88
C ALA A 339 0.67 6.76 21.51
N GLN A 340 -0.45 7.35 21.08
CA GLN A 340 -1.08 7.03 19.79
C GLN A 340 -0.14 7.30 18.60
N GLY A 341 0.68 8.36 18.68
CA GLY A 341 1.68 8.67 17.65
C GLY A 341 2.78 7.58 17.55
N GLU A 342 3.24 7.07 18.70
CA GLU A 342 4.21 5.98 18.77
C GLU A 342 3.64 4.68 18.19
N LEU A 343 2.36 4.38 18.50
CA LEU A 343 1.65 3.23 17.94
C LEU A 343 1.58 3.33 16.40
N GLN A 344 1.16 4.47 15.86
CA GLN A 344 1.08 4.65 14.41
C GLN A 344 2.45 4.51 13.74
N GLY A 345 3.51 5.04 14.37
CA GLY A 345 4.89 4.85 13.90
C GLY A 345 5.31 3.39 13.91
N ALA A 346 4.98 2.63 14.95
CA ALA A 346 5.26 1.20 15.04
C ALA A 346 4.50 0.38 13.99
N LEU A 347 3.21 0.65 13.82
CA LEU A 347 2.38 -0.01 12.79
C LEU A 347 2.87 0.28 11.38
N THR A 348 3.28 1.52 11.10
CA THR A 348 3.89 1.90 9.82
C THR A 348 5.20 1.15 9.59
N SER A 349 6.05 1.00 10.61
CA SER A 349 7.29 0.24 10.51
C SER A 349 7.04 -1.25 10.24
N LEU A 350 6.06 -1.86 10.92
CA LEU A 350 5.65 -3.25 10.68
C LEU A 350 5.13 -3.43 9.24
N SER A 351 4.25 -2.54 8.77
CA SER A 351 3.74 -2.56 7.41
C SER A 351 4.87 -2.43 6.38
N SER A 352 5.83 -1.55 6.61
CA SER A 352 6.98 -1.37 5.70
C SER A 352 7.83 -2.64 5.60
N ILE A 353 8.07 -3.34 6.72
CA ILE A 353 8.80 -4.62 6.70
C ILE A 353 8.04 -5.65 5.86
N THR A 354 6.71 -5.71 5.96
CA THR A 354 5.91 -6.66 5.17
C THR A 354 5.88 -6.30 3.69
N THR A 355 5.90 -5.01 3.35
CA THR A 355 5.97 -4.53 1.96
C THR A 355 7.34 -4.86 1.32
N ILE A 356 8.41 -4.96 2.11
CA ILE A 356 9.73 -5.38 1.63
C ILE A 356 9.83 -6.91 1.53
N ALA A 357 9.45 -7.62 2.59
CA ALA A 357 9.63 -9.07 2.68
C ALA A 357 8.61 -9.86 1.84
N GLY A 358 7.35 -9.38 1.79
CA GLY A 358 6.26 -10.10 1.13
C GLY A 358 6.51 -10.37 -0.34
N PRO A 359 6.82 -9.36 -1.17
CA PRO A 359 7.07 -9.59 -2.60
C PRO A 359 8.18 -10.63 -2.82
N LEU A 360 9.28 -10.55 -2.07
CA LEU A 360 10.36 -11.51 -2.23
C LEU A 360 9.91 -12.95 -1.89
N ILE A 361 9.22 -13.13 -0.76
CA ILE A 361 8.73 -14.45 -0.34
C ILE A 361 7.78 -15.03 -1.41
N PHE A 362 6.79 -14.26 -1.84
CA PHE A 362 5.73 -14.78 -2.69
C PHE A 362 6.15 -14.95 -4.15
N THR A 363 6.97 -14.06 -4.69
CA THR A 363 7.47 -14.21 -6.06
C THR A 363 8.50 -15.34 -6.19
N GLN A 364 9.38 -15.51 -5.19
CA GLN A 364 10.32 -16.64 -5.16
C GLN A 364 9.55 -17.97 -5.06
N LEU A 365 8.52 -18.02 -4.20
CA LEU A 365 7.70 -19.21 -4.06
C LEU A 365 6.95 -19.52 -5.36
N PHE A 366 6.36 -18.50 -6.01
CA PHE A 366 5.71 -18.66 -7.30
C PHE A 366 6.69 -19.19 -8.37
N GLY A 367 7.86 -18.53 -8.53
CA GLY A 367 8.87 -18.96 -9.49
C GLY A 367 9.34 -20.39 -9.25
N TYR A 368 9.58 -20.77 -7.98
CA TYR A 368 9.99 -22.13 -7.64
C TYR A 368 8.95 -23.18 -8.05
N PHE A 369 7.65 -22.96 -7.76
CA PHE A 369 6.58 -23.93 -8.03
C PHE A 369 6.03 -23.90 -9.47
N THR A 370 6.51 -22.98 -10.32
CA THR A 370 6.05 -22.85 -11.72
C THR A 370 7.13 -23.17 -12.75
N ARG A 371 8.39 -23.35 -12.34
CA ARG A 371 9.47 -23.75 -13.22
C ARG A 371 9.27 -25.18 -13.78
N PRO A 372 9.79 -25.48 -14.98
CA PRO A 372 9.70 -26.83 -15.58
C PRO A 372 10.26 -27.92 -14.68
N GLU A 373 11.31 -27.63 -13.91
CA GLU A 373 12.03 -28.55 -13.04
C GLU A 373 11.37 -28.72 -11.66
N ALA A 374 10.28 -28.01 -11.38
CA ALA A 374 9.61 -28.08 -10.09
C ALA A 374 9.10 -29.51 -9.82
N PRO A 375 9.34 -30.09 -8.62
CA PRO A 375 8.88 -31.42 -8.28
C PRO A 375 7.35 -31.53 -8.28
N VAL A 376 6.69 -30.43 -7.97
CA VAL A 376 5.22 -30.26 -8.06
C VAL A 376 4.94 -28.89 -8.65
N ARG A 377 4.20 -28.83 -9.76
CA ARG A 377 3.78 -27.57 -10.37
C ARG A 377 2.50 -27.06 -9.72
N PHE A 378 2.62 -25.99 -8.94
CA PHE A 378 1.49 -25.44 -8.19
C PHE A 378 1.57 -23.90 -8.12
N ALA A 379 1.06 -23.22 -9.12
CA ALA A 379 1.07 -21.74 -9.19
C ALA A 379 0.27 -21.08 -8.05
N GLY A 380 -0.57 -21.83 -7.32
CA GLY A 380 -1.32 -21.37 -6.14
C GLY A 380 -0.51 -21.36 -4.83
N ALA A 381 0.74 -21.84 -4.83
CA ALA A 381 1.55 -21.95 -3.62
C ALA A 381 1.67 -20.64 -2.82
N PRO A 382 1.86 -19.45 -3.43
CA PRO A 382 1.89 -18.17 -2.70
C PRO A 382 0.59 -17.89 -1.95
N TYR A 383 -0.56 -18.13 -2.56
CA TYR A 383 -1.86 -17.93 -1.92
C TYR A 383 -2.11 -18.92 -0.79
N LEU A 384 -1.67 -20.18 -0.96
CA LEU A 384 -1.77 -21.19 0.11
C LEU A 384 -0.90 -20.82 1.30
N LEU A 385 0.33 -20.36 1.08
CA LEU A 385 1.19 -19.87 2.16
C LEU A 385 0.53 -18.67 2.88
N SER A 386 -0.05 -17.73 2.12
CA SER A 386 -0.77 -16.60 2.70
C SER A 386 -1.97 -17.04 3.53
N ALA A 387 -2.74 -18.02 3.07
CA ALA A 387 -3.87 -18.58 3.83
C ALA A 387 -3.39 -19.19 5.17
N ILE A 388 -2.26 -19.91 5.15
CA ILE A 388 -1.64 -20.47 6.37
C ILE A 388 -1.20 -19.34 7.32
N ILE A 389 -0.58 -18.28 6.80
CA ILE A 389 -0.15 -17.12 7.60
C ILE A 389 -1.36 -16.44 8.25
N ILE A 390 -2.47 -16.23 7.51
CA ILE A 390 -3.71 -15.67 8.07
C ILE A 390 -4.35 -16.60 9.10
N LEU A 391 -4.32 -17.90 8.86
CA LEU A 391 -4.83 -18.88 9.83
C LEU A 391 -4.05 -18.79 11.14
N ILE A 392 -2.73 -18.69 11.08
CA ILE A 392 -1.88 -18.46 12.26
C ILE A 392 -2.25 -17.13 12.94
N ALA A 393 -2.43 -16.05 12.15
CA ALA A 393 -2.87 -14.76 12.69
C ALA A 393 -4.21 -14.87 13.41
N ALA A 394 -5.18 -15.58 12.83
CA ALA A 394 -6.50 -15.82 13.43
C ALA A 394 -6.40 -16.63 14.73
N ILE A 395 -5.59 -17.68 14.77
CA ILE A 395 -5.34 -18.48 15.98
C ILE A 395 -4.71 -17.61 17.09
N VAL A 396 -3.69 -16.80 16.75
CA VAL A 396 -3.07 -15.87 17.72
C VAL A 396 -4.09 -14.84 18.20
N PHE A 397 -4.92 -14.30 17.31
CA PHE A 397 -5.95 -13.34 17.65
C PHE A 397 -6.97 -13.94 18.63
N LEU A 398 -7.52 -15.12 18.33
CA LEU A 398 -8.48 -15.81 19.18
C LEU A 398 -7.89 -16.22 20.54
N ALA A 399 -6.63 -16.65 20.57
CA ALA A 399 -5.97 -17.14 21.79
C ALA A 399 -5.43 -16.02 22.71
N LYS A 400 -4.96 -14.91 22.14
CA LYS A 400 -4.19 -13.90 22.88
C LYS A 400 -4.83 -12.52 22.92
N VAL A 401 -5.68 -12.16 21.94
CA VAL A 401 -6.35 -10.86 21.87
C VAL A 401 -7.76 -11.02 22.45
N ARG A 402 -7.89 -10.81 23.75
CA ARG A 402 -9.20 -10.85 24.43
C ARG A 402 -10.02 -9.60 24.11
N THR A 403 -11.34 -9.77 24.04
CA THR A 403 -12.26 -8.62 24.10
C THR A 403 -11.95 -7.87 25.38
N ALA A 404 -11.76 -6.55 25.31
CA ALA A 404 -11.82 -5.72 26.49
C ALA A 404 -13.24 -5.89 27.07
N LYS A 405 -13.39 -6.67 28.15
CA LYS A 405 -14.57 -6.54 28.98
C LYS A 405 -14.55 -5.10 29.49
N SER A 406 -15.68 -4.42 29.41
CA SER A 406 -15.97 -3.11 29.99
C SER A 406 -15.89 -3.15 31.51
N ALA A 407 -14.75 -3.48 32.06
CA ALA A 407 -14.52 -3.58 33.52
C ALA A 407 -13.01 -3.58 33.79
N ASP A 408 -12.26 -2.63 33.26
CA ASP A 408 -10.98 -2.21 33.81
C ASP A 408 -10.73 -0.76 33.37
N VAL A 409 -11.69 0.10 33.63
CA VAL A 409 -11.40 1.49 33.99
C VAL A 409 -10.73 1.37 35.35
N VAL A 410 -9.43 1.26 35.36
CA VAL A 410 -8.63 1.46 36.57
C VAL A 410 -8.96 2.89 36.99
N GLU A 411 -9.75 2.99 38.05
CA GLU A 411 -9.85 4.22 38.82
C GLU A 411 -8.43 4.65 39.13
N GLN A 412 -8.00 5.74 38.51
CA GLN A 412 -6.81 6.44 38.96
C GLN A 412 -7.14 6.93 40.39
N PRO A 413 -6.31 6.59 41.39
CA PRO A 413 -6.48 7.21 42.69
C PRO A 413 -6.35 8.72 42.49
N ALA A 414 -7.36 9.45 42.94
CA ALA A 414 -7.31 10.88 43.04
C ALA A 414 -6.19 11.24 44.02
N GLU A 415 -5.15 11.92 43.53
CA GLU A 415 -4.24 12.78 44.30
C GLU A 415 -4.43 14.23 43.90
#